data_5fa725ae6410f58ab52e527f8be513f7
#
_entry.id   5fa725ae6410f58ab52e527f8be513f7
#
_cell.length_a   1.000
_cell.length_b   1.000
_cell.length_c   1.000
_cell.angle_alpha   90.00
_cell.angle_beta   90.00
_cell.angle_gamma   90.00
#
_symmetry.space_group_name_H-M   'P 1'
#
loop_
_entity.id
_entity.type
_entity.pdbx_description
1 polymer ?
#
loop_
_entity_poly.entity_id
_entity_poly.type
_entity_poly.pdbx_seq_one_letter_code
_entity_poly.pdbx_strand_id
1 'polypeptide(L)'
;MTENNQGQAQLIASGWHATGTSNSDRYRYMIVFDNTLGHEIARQKLVPQVRSDVQRAYSNVDNSLYSGFNVTIDIPNSCINHSLRLVSRYSNDPNNGEGARVDYWFNPLALNEGNQAYLDGLSSNGNTLTVTGWHATNQAAGRPYHYIIAWDQNLGHEIARQKVTAVSRPDVANAYSTVANAVNSGFSVKFNLTPQFFNDNIQFISRWTDDAAGNGNAVDYWFKPMNRTNRANLDSVTLSNGQVKVAGWHATDLSQLEPNHYLIVFDNTTGQQVASEKVGLQSSQDVKNVFGDIQTADHSRFNYTFNPLHLIPGHNYSLVSRYSADATGNGNNGAHTDSWLNMGTFQQSAYSIDNVVQNDRHLTVQGWLANDYAMTKPYAYAILLQNGHEIGRQRLNLSERADVAKAYPQIYRSQYSGFNTSFDLPTISTSRLQLVLRFTDDPMGNGNSSDKWINL
;
A
#
# COMPACT_ATOMS: atom_id res chain seq x y z
N MET A 1 11.62 26.84 17.78
CA MET A 1 11.94 26.31 19.14
C MET A 1 12.74 25.03 18.98
N THR A 2 13.47 24.62 19.99
CA THR A 2 14.21 23.34 20.05
C THR A 2 14.27 22.85 21.50
N GLU A 3 14.90 21.72 21.72
CA GLU A 3 15.21 21.20 23.06
C GLU A 3 16.72 21.09 23.23
N ASN A 4 17.23 21.35 24.43
CA ASN A 4 18.61 21.07 24.77
C ASN A 4 18.78 19.55 25.11
N ASN A 5 20.02 19.12 25.34
CA ASN A 5 20.35 17.73 25.66
C ASN A 5 19.68 17.18 26.96
N GLN A 6 19.05 18.05 27.74
CA GLN A 6 18.32 17.70 28.98
C GLN A 6 16.80 17.71 28.78
N GLY A 7 16.32 17.90 27.55
CA GLY A 7 14.88 17.99 27.25
C GLY A 7 14.22 19.32 27.70
N GLN A 8 15.00 20.35 27.95
CA GLN A 8 14.50 21.66 28.27
C GLN A 8 14.24 22.46 27.01
N ALA A 9 13.10 23.12 26.95
CA ALA A 9 12.70 23.95 25.82
C ALA A 9 13.62 25.17 25.66
N GLN A 10 13.97 25.48 24.42
CA GLN A 10 14.78 26.62 24.03
C GLN A 10 14.06 27.49 22.99
N LEU A 11 14.04 28.80 23.22
CA LEU A 11 13.67 29.80 22.22
C LEU A 11 14.91 30.23 21.44
N ILE A 12 14.86 30.11 20.12
CA ILE A 12 15.86 30.67 19.21
C ILE A 12 15.25 31.93 18.60
N ALA A 13 15.87 33.06 18.83
CA ALA A 13 15.40 34.33 18.32
C ALA A 13 16.51 35.11 17.59
N SER A 14 16.21 35.60 16.40
CA SER A 14 17.07 36.51 15.64
C SER A 14 16.31 37.72 15.19
N GLY A 15 16.98 38.83 15.15
CA GLY A 15 16.38 40.12 14.77
C GLY A 15 17.31 41.28 15.01
N TRP A 16 16.72 42.45 15.19
CA TRP A 16 17.46 43.66 15.49
C TRP A 16 16.64 44.61 16.37
N HIS A 17 17.33 45.46 17.14
CA HIS A 17 16.79 46.59 17.88
C HIS A 17 17.82 47.74 17.86
N ALA A 18 17.49 48.83 17.21
CA ALA A 18 18.31 50.04 17.15
C ALA A 18 17.65 51.16 17.96
N THR A 19 18.44 51.87 18.77
CA THR A 19 17.99 52.99 19.60
C THR A 19 19.03 54.08 19.69
N GLY A 20 18.62 55.35 19.72
CA GLY A 20 19.52 56.51 19.86
C GLY A 20 20.24 56.57 21.21
N THR A 21 19.80 55.81 22.22
CA THR A 21 20.47 55.76 23.55
C THR A 21 21.54 54.67 23.64
N SER A 22 21.85 53.95 22.55
CA SER A 22 22.78 52.82 22.54
C SER A 22 24.21 53.17 22.97
N ASN A 23 24.60 54.41 22.94
CA ASN A 23 25.91 54.91 23.43
C ASN A 23 25.96 55.01 24.97
N SER A 24 24.86 55.36 25.64
CA SER A 24 24.73 55.43 27.09
C SER A 24 24.35 54.10 27.70
N ASP A 25 23.48 53.36 27.00
CA ASP A 25 22.91 52.08 27.42
C ASP A 25 23.59 50.96 26.65
N ARG A 26 24.86 50.66 26.99
CA ARG A 26 25.74 49.80 26.18
C ARG A 26 25.47 48.32 26.24
N TYR A 27 24.81 47.88 27.32
CA TYR A 27 24.60 46.46 27.57
C TYR A 27 23.24 46.03 27.05
N ARG A 28 23.20 44.90 26.41
CA ARG A 28 22.02 44.39 25.74
C ARG A 28 21.57 43.10 26.31
N TYR A 29 20.27 42.96 26.48
CA TYR A 29 19.62 41.75 27.01
C TYR A 29 18.41 41.36 26.17
N MET A 30 18.22 40.10 26.01
CA MET A 30 16.93 39.54 25.57
C MET A 30 16.24 38.93 26.80
N ILE A 31 15.02 39.35 27.03
CA ILE A 31 14.18 38.89 28.13
C ILE A 31 13.01 38.17 27.55
N VAL A 32 12.68 37.01 28.14
CA VAL A 32 11.43 36.29 27.88
C VAL A 32 10.45 36.66 28.98
N PHE A 33 9.39 37.35 28.61
CA PHE A 33 8.32 37.75 29.51
C PHE A 33 7.12 36.85 29.31
N ASP A 34 6.61 36.25 30.37
CA ASP A 34 5.44 35.40 30.37
C ASP A 34 4.20 36.26 30.66
N ASN A 35 3.39 36.53 29.64
CA ASN A 35 2.15 37.29 29.77
C ASN A 35 1.10 36.60 30.61
N THR A 36 1.12 35.25 30.67
CA THR A 36 0.18 34.45 31.46
C THR A 36 0.48 34.56 32.95
N LEU A 37 1.76 34.52 33.34
CA LEU A 37 2.23 34.68 34.71
C LEU A 37 2.44 36.13 35.11
N GLY A 38 2.60 37.04 34.16
CA GLY A 38 2.81 38.47 34.39
C GLY A 38 4.22 38.83 34.86
N HIS A 39 5.22 37.99 34.61
CA HIS A 39 6.62 38.29 34.98
C HIS A 39 7.63 37.69 33.98
N GLU A 40 8.89 38.09 34.16
CA GLU A 40 10.02 37.59 33.42
C GLU A 40 10.34 36.14 33.87
N ILE A 41 10.60 35.25 32.87
CA ILE A 41 10.92 33.83 33.12
C ILE A 41 12.35 33.48 32.69
N ALA A 42 12.97 34.26 31.82
CA ALA A 42 14.35 34.04 31.38
C ALA A 42 14.98 35.38 30.89
N ARG A 43 16.30 35.46 31.03
CA ARG A 43 17.11 36.59 30.54
C ARG A 43 18.46 36.13 30.03
N GLN A 44 18.83 36.63 28.87
CA GLN A 44 20.14 36.35 28.27
C GLN A 44 20.82 37.66 27.83
N LYS A 45 22.09 37.84 28.23
CA LYS A 45 22.92 38.94 27.72
C LYS A 45 23.25 38.70 26.26
N LEU A 46 23.08 39.74 25.41
CA LEU A 46 23.26 39.64 23.98
C LEU A 46 24.69 40.02 23.54
N VAL A 47 25.18 39.30 22.55
CA VAL A 47 26.35 39.69 21.75
C VAL A 47 25.82 40.39 20.50
N PRO A 48 26.24 41.67 20.24
CA PRO A 48 25.81 42.42 19.08
C PRO A 48 26.13 41.71 17.76
N GLN A 49 25.21 41.74 16.82
CA GLN A 49 25.38 41.23 15.46
C GLN A 49 25.37 42.38 14.46
N VAL A 50 26.18 42.25 13.39
CA VAL A 50 26.25 43.26 12.32
C VAL A 50 24.98 43.24 11.47
N ARG A 51 24.36 44.40 11.23
CA ARG A 51 23.18 44.64 10.42
C ARG A 51 23.36 45.81 9.48
N SER A 52 24.09 45.62 8.40
CA SER A 52 24.32 46.65 7.37
C SER A 52 23.04 47.13 6.70
N ASP A 53 22.05 46.27 6.62
CA ASP A 53 20.70 46.59 6.14
C ASP A 53 20.00 47.59 7.07
N VAL A 54 20.08 47.38 8.38
CA VAL A 54 19.50 48.27 9.40
C VAL A 54 20.24 49.61 9.41
N GLN A 55 21.59 49.59 9.35
CA GLN A 55 22.38 50.82 9.26
C GLN A 55 22.00 51.66 8.05
N ARG A 56 21.77 51.05 6.91
CA ARG A 56 21.35 51.76 5.69
C ARG A 56 19.96 52.36 5.83
N ALA A 57 19.04 51.65 6.47
CA ALA A 57 17.65 52.12 6.67
C ALA A 57 17.53 53.15 7.79
N TYR A 58 18.39 53.10 8.82
CA TYR A 58 18.35 53.93 10.02
C TYR A 58 19.72 54.54 10.30
N SER A 59 20.28 55.22 9.30
CA SER A 59 21.64 55.80 9.36
C SER A 59 21.79 56.93 10.41
N ASN A 60 20.69 57.53 10.85
CA ASN A 60 20.63 58.56 11.88
C ASN A 60 20.51 57.98 13.32
N VAL A 61 20.44 56.64 13.46
CA VAL A 61 20.39 55.97 14.77
C VAL A 61 21.78 55.45 15.12
N ASP A 62 22.33 55.94 16.22
CA ASP A 62 23.65 55.55 16.71
C ASP A 62 23.74 54.03 16.88
N ASN A 63 24.89 53.46 16.47
CA ASN A 63 25.17 52.01 16.56
C ASN A 63 24.15 51.08 15.83
N SER A 64 23.37 51.62 14.90
CA SER A 64 22.41 50.80 14.12
C SER A 64 23.09 49.66 13.37
N LEU A 65 24.37 49.76 13.00
CA LEU A 65 25.19 48.69 12.43
C LEU A 65 25.27 47.47 13.34
N TYR A 66 25.35 47.66 14.65
CA TYR A 66 25.49 46.59 15.64
C TYR A 66 24.17 46.27 16.36
N SER A 67 23.07 46.58 15.73
CA SER A 67 21.73 46.42 16.30
C SER A 67 21.21 44.97 16.31
N GLY A 68 21.85 44.06 15.57
CA GLY A 68 21.40 42.70 15.42
C GLY A 68 21.58 41.84 16.68
N PHE A 69 20.79 40.77 16.78
CA PHE A 69 20.94 39.70 17.75
C PHE A 69 20.60 38.34 17.12
N ASN A 70 21.26 37.33 17.65
CA ASN A 70 20.90 35.92 17.48
C ASN A 70 21.17 35.25 18.82
N VAL A 71 20.13 34.68 19.43
CA VAL A 71 20.19 34.19 20.80
C VAL A 71 19.35 32.90 20.96
N THR A 72 19.87 31.97 21.76
CA THR A 72 19.15 30.79 22.23
C THR A 72 18.95 30.94 23.74
N ILE A 73 17.71 30.86 24.21
CA ILE A 73 17.33 31.08 25.60
C ILE A 73 16.56 29.87 26.12
N ASP A 74 17.05 29.27 27.21
CA ASP A 74 16.34 28.21 27.89
C ASP A 74 15.09 28.80 28.59
N ILE A 75 13.94 28.16 28.42
CA ILE A 75 12.68 28.50 29.08
C ILE A 75 12.17 27.32 29.91
N PRO A 76 11.51 27.57 31.05
CA PRO A 76 10.91 26.50 31.81
C PRO A 76 9.87 25.75 30.96
N ASN A 77 9.92 24.39 30.96
CA ASN A 77 8.99 23.56 30.21
C ASN A 77 7.51 23.83 30.60
N SER A 78 7.27 24.26 31.85
CA SER A 78 5.93 24.65 32.33
C SER A 78 5.35 25.89 31.64
N CYS A 79 6.21 26.72 31.03
CA CYS A 79 5.82 27.98 30.37
C CYS A 79 5.65 27.84 28.85
N ILE A 80 5.90 26.66 28.27
CA ILE A 80 5.92 26.47 26.80
C ILE A 80 4.56 26.71 26.14
N ASN A 81 3.46 26.49 26.89
CA ASN A 81 2.10 26.73 26.42
C ASN A 81 1.52 28.07 26.90
N HIS A 82 2.35 28.93 27.49
CA HIS A 82 1.95 30.25 27.89
C HIS A 82 2.09 31.28 26.76
N SER A 83 1.42 32.42 26.89
CA SER A 83 1.61 33.56 26.01
C SER A 83 2.95 34.22 26.36
N LEU A 84 3.97 34.00 25.56
CA LEU A 84 5.30 34.52 25.77
C LEU A 84 5.55 35.74 24.89
N ARG A 85 6.39 36.69 25.37
CA ARG A 85 6.84 37.86 24.63
C ARG A 85 8.34 38.07 24.80
N LEU A 86 9.03 38.45 23.75
CA LEU A 86 10.42 38.87 23.83
C LEU A 86 10.49 40.34 24.09
N VAL A 87 11.45 40.75 24.94
CA VAL A 87 11.80 42.13 25.20
C VAL A 87 13.29 42.34 24.94
N SER A 88 13.64 43.18 23.98
CA SER A 88 15.02 43.59 23.76
C SER A 88 15.33 44.82 24.55
N ARG A 89 16.25 44.70 25.50
CA ARG A 89 16.63 45.77 26.41
C ARG A 89 18.03 46.30 26.12
N TYR A 90 18.20 47.60 26.03
CA TYR A 90 19.46 48.32 26.20
C TYR A 90 19.52 48.87 27.60
N SER A 91 20.69 48.78 28.29
CA SER A 91 20.85 49.28 29.67
C SER A 91 22.28 49.72 29.92
N ASN A 92 22.46 50.66 30.86
CA ASN A 92 23.78 51.05 31.36
C ASN A 92 24.34 50.10 32.43
N ASP A 93 23.54 49.09 32.87
CA ASP A 93 23.95 48.08 33.87
C ASP A 93 24.53 46.85 33.21
N PRO A 94 25.83 46.52 33.48
CA PRO A 94 26.50 45.37 32.90
C PRO A 94 26.09 44.01 33.51
N ASN A 95 25.47 44.00 34.68
CA ASN A 95 25.24 42.78 35.46
C ASN A 95 23.91 42.13 35.11
N ASN A 96 22.81 42.85 35.23
CA ASN A 96 21.47 42.33 35.02
C ASN A 96 20.59 43.24 34.11
N GLY A 97 21.08 44.40 33.70
CA GLY A 97 20.33 45.29 32.82
C GLY A 97 19.20 46.08 33.50
N GLU A 98 19.19 46.19 34.84
CA GLU A 98 18.14 46.88 35.57
C GLU A 98 18.42 48.36 35.86
N GLY A 99 19.53 48.90 35.36
CA GLY A 99 19.84 50.33 35.42
C GLY A 99 18.93 51.19 34.53
N ALA A 100 19.43 52.38 34.15
CA ALA A 100 18.75 53.16 33.09
C ALA A 100 18.64 52.31 31.84
N ARG A 101 17.46 52.27 31.21
CA ARG A 101 17.19 51.32 30.14
C ARG A 101 16.16 51.77 29.14
N VAL A 102 16.22 51.18 27.93
CA VAL A 102 15.22 51.31 26.89
C VAL A 102 14.83 49.93 26.44
N ASP A 103 13.55 49.62 26.49
CA ASP A 103 12.96 48.34 26.15
C ASP A 103 12.18 48.43 24.84
N TYR A 104 12.35 47.40 23.98
CA TYR A 104 11.48 47.17 22.86
C TYR A 104 10.72 45.84 23.07
N TRP A 105 9.40 45.95 23.14
CA TRP A 105 8.50 44.82 23.34
C TRP A 105 8.04 44.32 21.99
N PHE A 106 8.49 43.11 21.62
CA PHE A 106 8.01 42.46 20.40
C PHE A 106 6.57 41.98 20.58
N ASN A 107 5.90 41.64 19.48
CA ASN A 107 4.58 41.03 19.55
C ASN A 107 4.62 39.71 20.31
N PRO A 108 3.52 39.27 20.94
CA PRO A 108 3.44 37.94 21.54
C PRO A 108 3.83 36.85 20.56
N LEU A 109 4.55 35.83 21.06
CA LEU A 109 4.96 34.71 20.24
C LEU A 109 3.73 33.83 20.03
N ALA A 110 3.44 33.49 18.77
CA ALA A 110 2.47 32.47 18.43
C ALA A 110 3.16 31.09 18.49
N LEU A 111 3.15 30.44 19.64
CA LEU A 111 3.64 29.09 19.80
C LEU A 111 2.59 28.10 19.32
N ASN A 112 3.04 26.99 18.74
CA ASN A 112 2.14 25.95 18.30
C ASN A 112 1.78 25.03 19.47
N GLU A 113 0.53 25.09 19.92
CA GLU A 113 -0.01 24.20 20.97
C GLU A 113 -0.61 22.92 20.38
N GLY A 114 -0.56 22.76 19.06
CA GLY A 114 -1.12 21.61 18.36
C GLY A 114 -0.47 20.30 18.80
N ASN A 115 -1.27 19.25 18.73
CA ASN A 115 -0.85 17.87 18.96
C ASN A 115 -0.82 17.18 17.60
N GLN A 116 0.37 17.04 16.99
CA GLN A 116 0.56 16.59 15.60
C GLN A 116 1.33 15.28 15.56
N ALA A 117 0.80 14.29 14.86
CA ALA A 117 1.49 13.02 14.67
C ALA A 117 1.08 12.33 13.38
N TYR A 118 1.92 11.42 12.91
CA TYR A 118 1.65 10.61 11.72
C TYR A 118 2.33 9.26 11.82
N LEU A 119 1.67 8.20 11.34
CA LEU A 119 2.27 6.89 11.12
C LEU A 119 2.85 6.85 9.70
N ASP A 120 4.18 6.73 9.61
CA ASP A 120 4.85 6.61 8.31
C ASP A 120 4.65 5.23 7.70
N GLY A 121 4.56 4.18 8.53
CA GLY A 121 4.31 2.82 8.06
C GLY A 121 4.26 1.76 9.13
N LEU A 122 3.69 0.65 8.73
CA LEU A 122 3.65 -0.62 9.43
C LEU A 122 4.32 -1.67 8.54
N SER A 123 5.21 -2.48 9.08
CA SER A 123 5.83 -3.57 8.33
C SER A 123 6.06 -4.78 9.21
N SER A 124 5.66 -5.97 8.75
CA SER A 124 5.89 -7.21 9.46
C SER A 124 7.06 -8.00 8.88
N ASN A 125 7.80 -8.65 9.76
CA ASN A 125 8.82 -9.61 9.40
C ASN A 125 8.77 -10.77 10.39
N GLY A 126 8.35 -11.95 9.93
CA GLY A 126 8.06 -13.07 10.80
C GLY A 126 6.99 -12.71 11.84
N ASN A 127 7.31 -12.91 13.12
CA ASN A 127 6.40 -12.62 14.23
C ASN A 127 6.60 -11.20 14.82
N THR A 128 7.18 -10.27 14.06
CA THR A 128 7.48 -8.93 14.53
C THR A 128 6.84 -7.88 13.65
N LEU A 129 6.09 -6.94 14.23
CA LEU A 129 5.56 -5.75 13.59
C LEU A 129 6.43 -4.55 13.93
N THR A 130 6.99 -3.88 12.93
CA THR A 130 7.66 -2.59 13.08
C THR A 130 6.66 -1.48 12.79
N VAL A 131 6.56 -0.53 13.73
CA VAL A 131 5.70 0.65 13.63
C VAL A 131 6.58 1.88 13.60
N THR A 132 6.47 2.68 12.55
CA THR A 132 7.26 3.90 12.35
C THR A 132 6.38 5.12 12.21
N GLY A 133 6.87 6.27 12.67
CA GLY A 133 6.13 7.52 12.60
C GLY A 133 6.81 8.63 13.40
N TRP A 134 6.02 9.66 13.70
CA TRP A 134 6.45 10.78 14.53
C TRP A 134 5.29 11.37 15.32
N HIS A 135 5.59 12.00 16.47
CA HIS A 135 4.64 12.73 17.30
C HIS A 135 5.29 13.99 17.87
N ALA A 136 4.94 15.14 17.31
CA ALA A 136 5.48 16.45 17.64
C ALA A 136 4.40 17.28 18.35
N THR A 137 4.69 17.74 19.59
CA THR A 137 3.77 18.56 20.35
C THR A 137 4.48 19.30 21.47
N ASN A 138 4.21 20.61 21.64
CA ASN A 138 4.68 21.37 22.79
C ASN A 138 4.07 20.91 24.11
N GLN A 139 2.94 20.20 24.07
CA GLN A 139 2.33 19.57 25.25
C GLN A 139 3.20 18.44 25.85
N ALA A 140 4.22 17.97 25.10
CA ALA A 140 5.21 17.01 25.61
C ALA A 140 6.21 17.66 26.59
N ALA A 141 6.25 18.98 26.72
CA ALA A 141 7.14 19.67 27.65
C ALA A 141 6.93 19.16 29.09
N GLY A 142 8.01 18.74 29.73
CA GLY A 142 7.97 18.09 31.06
C GLY A 142 7.54 16.63 31.07
N ARG A 143 7.39 15.99 29.89
CA ARG A 143 7.07 14.57 29.72
C ARG A 143 8.19 13.86 28.93
N PRO A 144 9.28 13.44 29.60
CA PRO A 144 10.48 12.95 28.92
C PRO A 144 10.34 11.52 28.36
N TYR A 145 9.25 10.82 28.67
CA TYR A 145 9.07 9.44 28.26
C TYR A 145 8.06 9.34 27.12
N HIS A 146 8.48 8.69 26.04
CA HIS A 146 7.65 8.48 24.87
C HIS A 146 7.37 6.99 24.70
N TYR A 147 6.10 6.64 24.46
CA TYR A 147 5.63 5.27 24.25
C TYR A 147 4.74 5.18 23.02
N ILE A 148 4.84 4.06 22.32
CA ILE A 148 3.81 3.62 21.37
C ILE A 148 3.06 2.46 22.00
N ILE A 149 1.74 2.58 22.04
CA ILE A 149 0.83 1.64 22.68
C ILE A 149 -0.03 1.00 21.59
N ALA A 150 -0.14 -0.31 21.59
CA ALA A 150 -1.12 -1.04 20.79
C ALA A 150 -2.38 -1.22 21.66
N TRP A 151 -3.47 -0.60 21.24
CA TRP A 151 -4.76 -0.61 21.89
C TRP A 151 -5.73 -1.49 21.10
N ASP A 152 -6.34 -2.44 21.76
CA ASP A 152 -7.36 -3.29 21.19
C ASP A 152 -8.73 -2.64 21.42
N GLN A 153 -9.37 -2.19 20.35
CA GLN A 153 -10.68 -1.54 20.42
C GLN A 153 -11.82 -2.52 20.74
N ASN A 154 -11.67 -3.80 20.39
CA ASN A 154 -12.68 -4.82 20.65
C ASN A 154 -12.72 -5.17 22.15
N LEU A 155 -11.54 -5.26 22.77
CA LEU A 155 -11.39 -5.57 24.19
C LEU A 155 -11.42 -4.31 25.07
N GLY A 156 -11.17 -3.12 24.51
CA GLY A 156 -11.16 -1.85 25.21
C GLY A 156 -9.98 -1.67 26.17
N HIS A 157 -8.83 -2.30 25.87
CA HIS A 157 -7.63 -2.16 26.68
C HIS A 157 -6.34 -2.26 25.85
N GLU A 158 -5.24 -1.85 26.46
CA GLU A 158 -3.90 -1.99 25.93
C GLU A 158 -3.46 -3.46 25.89
N ILE A 159 -2.93 -3.90 24.75
CA ILE A 159 -2.37 -5.25 24.60
C ILE A 159 -0.84 -5.28 24.62
N ALA A 160 -0.21 -4.16 24.29
CA ALA A 160 1.25 -4.03 24.34
C ALA A 160 1.67 -2.56 24.32
N ARG A 161 2.84 -2.25 24.90
CA ARG A 161 3.49 -0.93 24.75
C ARG A 161 4.98 -1.07 24.51
N GLN A 162 5.54 -0.13 23.78
CA GLN A 162 6.97 -0.05 23.52
C GLN A 162 7.47 1.35 23.86
N LYS A 163 8.56 1.41 24.65
CA LYS A 163 9.26 2.67 24.90
C LYS A 163 10.01 3.10 23.66
N VAL A 164 9.86 4.36 23.29
CA VAL A 164 10.52 4.93 22.12
C VAL A 164 11.93 5.36 22.45
N THR A 165 12.86 5.03 21.57
CA THR A 165 14.12 5.77 21.39
C THR A 165 13.90 6.78 20.27
N ALA A 166 14.12 8.05 20.54
CA ALA A 166 13.83 9.12 19.58
C ALA A 166 14.61 8.94 18.27
N VAL A 167 13.92 9.15 17.17
CA VAL A 167 14.48 9.18 15.81
C VAL A 167 14.45 10.61 15.30
N SER A 168 15.57 11.08 14.75
CA SER A 168 15.67 12.44 14.22
C SER A 168 14.75 12.64 12.99
N ARG A 169 13.96 13.75 13.00
CA ARG A 169 13.00 14.16 11.97
C ARG A 169 13.21 15.62 11.57
N PRO A 170 14.26 15.94 10.83
CA PRO A 170 14.47 17.30 10.30
C PRO A 170 13.33 17.80 9.42
N ASP A 171 12.68 16.91 8.70
CA ASP A 171 11.50 17.18 7.88
C ASP A 171 10.32 17.68 8.73
N VAL A 172 10.05 17.05 9.87
CA VAL A 172 9.03 17.47 10.82
C VAL A 172 9.41 18.79 11.49
N ALA A 173 10.68 18.97 11.86
CA ALA A 173 11.17 20.23 12.44
C ALA A 173 11.04 21.41 11.46
N ASN A 174 11.25 21.19 10.16
CA ASN A 174 11.02 22.21 9.13
C ASN A 174 9.53 22.57 8.97
N ALA A 175 8.65 21.56 9.02
CA ALA A 175 7.20 21.78 8.90
C ALA A 175 6.59 22.40 10.16
N TYR A 176 7.11 22.06 11.34
CA TYR A 176 6.61 22.48 12.65
C TYR A 176 7.70 23.19 13.47
N SER A 177 8.27 24.24 12.91
CA SER A 177 9.41 24.96 13.49
C SER A 177 9.14 25.65 14.83
N THR A 178 7.86 25.76 15.25
CA THR A 178 7.43 26.28 16.55
C THR A 178 7.19 25.19 17.59
N VAL A 179 7.46 23.91 17.25
CA VAL A 179 7.33 22.78 18.16
C VAL A 179 8.71 22.32 18.61
N ALA A 180 8.97 22.38 19.91
CA ALA A 180 10.31 22.17 20.49
C ALA A 180 10.86 20.75 20.23
N ASN A 181 10.04 19.72 20.39
CA ASN A 181 10.44 18.33 20.22
C ASN A 181 10.36 17.83 18.76
N ALA A 182 10.03 18.71 17.78
CA ALA A 182 9.77 18.28 16.40
C ALA A 182 10.98 17.54 15.76
N VAL A 183 12.21 18.00 16.05
CA VAL A 183 13.42 17.33 15.53
C VAL A 183 13.64 15.93 16.09
N ASN A 184 13.17 15.64 17.30
CA ASN A 184 13.30 14.38 18.01
C ASN A 184 11.96 13.63 18.14
N SER A 185 10.99 13.96 17.28
CA SER A 185 9.63 13.44 17.36
C SER A 185 9.45 12.05 16.77
N GLY A 186 10.43 11.54 16.02
CA GLY A 186 10.34 10.26 15.31
C GLY A 186 10.43 9.05 16.22
N PHE A 187 9.79 7.96 15.79
CA PHE A 187 9.88 6.66 16.43
C PHE A 187 9.96 5.51 15.43
N SER A 188 10.61 4.44 15.87
CA SER A 188 10.61 3.13 15.22
C SER A 188 10.61 2.07 16.32
N VAL A 189 9.49 1.40 16.53
CA VAL A 189 9.30 0.41 17.59
C VAL A 189 8.85 -0.92 17.05
N LYS A 190 9.10 -2.00 17.81
CA LYS A 190 8.77 -3.36 17.42
C LYS A 190 7.81 -4.00 18.42
N PHE A 191 6.75 -4.60 17.90
CA PHE A 191 5.80 -5.41 18.65
C PHE A 191 5.91 -6.87 18.24
N ASN A 192 5.77 -7.78 19.20
CA ASN A 192 5.54 -9.18 18.90
C ASN A 192 4.09 -9.34 18.44
N LEU A 193 3.89 -9.94 17.26
CA LEU A 193 2.56 -10.21 16.74
C LEU A 193 1.90 -11.33 17.55
N THR A 194 0.72 -11.03 18.09
CA THR A 194 -0.16 -11.97 18.78
C THR A 194 -1.43 -12.17 17.96
N PRO A 195 -2.27 -13.18 18.23
CA PRO A 195 -3.53 -13.37 17.51
C PRO A 195 -4.43 -12.14 17.48
N GLN A 196 -4.40 -11.28 18.51
CA GLN A 196 -5.18 -10.05 18.56
C GLN A 196 -4.82 -9.08 17.43
N PHE A 197 -3.53 -8.97 17.04
CA PHE A 197 -3.13 -8.12 15.91
C PHE A 197 -3.80 -8.54 14.59
N PHE A 198 -4.12 -9.81 14.42
CA PHE A 198 -4.76 -10.34 13.21
C PHE A 198 -6.29 -10.33 13.29
N ASN A 199 -6.87 -10.47 14.47
CA ASN A 199 -8.31 -10.70 14.65
C ASN A 199 -9.09 -9.46 15.10
N ASP A 200 -8.44 -8.53 15.84
CA ASP A 200 -9.10 -7.42 16.50
C ASP A 200 -8.76 -6.06 15.86
N ASN A 201 -9.57 -5.04 16.12
CA ASN A 201 -9.33 -3.69 15.64
C ASN A 201 -8.24 -3.02 16.48
N ILE A 202 -7.02 -3.03 15.97
CA ILE A 202 -5.88 -2.43 16.65
C ILE A 202 -5.74 -0.96 16.27
N GLN A 203 -5.59 -0.12 17.28
CA GLN A 203 -5.29 1.30 17.15
C GLN A 203 -3.98 1.60 17.87
N PHE A 204 -3.07 2.31 17.22
CA PHE A 204 -1.86 2.77 17.90
C PHE A 204 -2.11 4.11 18.57
N ILE A 205 -1.48 4.28 19.75
CA ILE A 205 -1.47 5.52 20.49
C ILE A 205 -0.01 5.92 20.70
N SER A 206 0.33 7.16 20.38
CA SER A 206 1.61 7.74 20.76
C SER A 206 1.43 8.58 22.01
N ARG A 207 2.15 8.23 23.07
CA ARG A 207 2.03 8.83 24.41
C ARG A 207 3.32 9.47 24.86
N TRP A 208 3.29 10.77 25.19
CA TRP A 208 4.31 11.43 25.98
C TRP A 208 3.85 11.51 27.44
N THR A 209 4.73 11.15 28.40
CA THR A 209 4.36 11.09 29.81
C THR A 209 5.52 11.49 30.73
N ASP A 210 5.18 11.94 31.94
CA ASP A 210 6.15 12.26 33.00
C ASP A 210 6.57 11.03 33.81
N ASP A 211 5.95 9.87 33.61
CA ASP A 211 6.24 8.62 34.30
C ASP A 211 7.03 7.64 33.46
N ALA A 212 8.10 7.11 34.05
CA ALA A 212 8.98 6.14 33.39
C ALA A 212 8.32 4.79 33.06
N ALA A 213 7.19 4.45 33.68
CA ALA A 213 6.38 3.28 33.35
C ALA A 213 5.28 3.57 32.33
N GLY A 214 5.08 4.85 31.96
CA GLY A 214 4.11 5.25 30.96
C GLY A 214 2.69 5.48 31.48
N ASN A 215 2.47 5.58 32.79
CA ASN A 215 1.15 5.67 33.42
C ASN A 215 0.86 7.02 34.11
N GLY A 216 1.79 7.99 34.03
CA GLY A 216 1.64 9.31 34.64
C GLY A 216 0.78 10.28 33.83
N ASN A 217 0.96 11.58 34.12
CA ASN A 217 0.33 12.61 33.29
C ASN A 217 0.82 12.52 31.88
N ALA A 218 -0.10 12.41 30.94
CA ALA A 218 0.25 12.13 29.55
C ALA A 218 -0.45 13.06 28.56
N VAL A 219 0.17 13.22 27.40
CA VAL A 219 -0.48 13.67 26.19
C VAL A 219 -0.45 12.54 25.17
N ASP A 220 -1.61 12.20 24.69
CA ASP A 220 -1.80 11.09 23.74
C ASP A 220 -2.18 11.62 22.36
N TYR A 221 -1.67 10.94 21.33
CA TYR A 221 -2.20 11.03 19.99
C TYR A 221 -2.72 9.66 19.56
N TRP A 222 -4.00 9.60 19.26
CA TRP A 222 -4.68 8.40 18.79
C TRP A 222 -4.64 8.37 17.27
N PHE A 223 -3.84 7.47 16.69
CA PHE A 223 -3.81 7.27 15.24
C PHE A 223 -5.12 6.64 14.76
N LYS A 224 -5.37 6.69 13.48
CA LYS A 224 -6.50 5.95 12.92
C LYS A 224 -6.32 4.45 13.19
N PRO A 225 -7.39 3.72 13.52
CA PRO A 225 -7.33 2.26 13.60
C PRO A 225 -6.86 1.67 12.27
N MET A 226 -6.26 0.48 12.32
CA MET A 226 -5.94 -0.28 11.12
C MET A 226 -7.22 -0.55 10.34
N ASN A 227 -7.21 -0.24 9.07
CA ASN A 227 -8.35 -0.51 8.19
C ASN A 227 -8.35 -2.01 7.82
N ARG A 228 -9.44 -2.71 8.19
CA ARG A 228 -9.63 -4.13 7.89
C ARG A 228 -10.47 -4.38 6.64
N THR A 229 -10.75 -3.34 5.87
CA THR A 229 -11.45 -3.47 4.60
C THR A 229 -10.64 -4.36 3.66
N ASN A 230 -11.31 -5.37 3.11
CA ASN A 230 -10.77 -6.32 2.15
C ASN A 230 -11.50 -6.14 0.82
N ARG A 231 -10.80 -5.64 -0.21
CA ARG A 231 -11.34 -5.35 -1.54
C ARG A 231 -10.47 -5.98 -2.61
N ALA A 232 -11.09 -6.66 -3.56
CA ALA A 232 -10.37 -7.24 -4.68
C ALA A 232 -11.23 -7.31 -5.93
N ASN A 233 -10.59 -7.37 -7.09
CA ASN A 233 -11.22 -7.61 -8.37
C ASN A 233 -10.30 -8.41 -9.28
N LEU A 234 -10.89 -9.28 -10.09
CA LEU A 234 -10.22 -9.97 -11.17
C LEU A 234 -10.56 -9.25 -12.47
N ASP A 235 -9.59 -8.52 -13.01
CA ASP A 235 -9.78 -7.69 -14.20
C ASP A 235 -9.84 -8.55 -15.47
N SER A 236 -9.06 -9.62 -15.53
CA SER A 236 -9.03 -10.53 -16.67
C SER A 236 -8.52 -11.92 -16.33
N VAL A 237 -9.06 -12.90 -17.04
CA VAL A 237 -8.57 -14.28 -17.11
C VAL A 237 -8.48 -14.66 -18.58
N THR A 238 -7.31 -15.11 -19.04
CA THR A 238 -7.13 -15.59 -20.41
C THR A 238 -6.48 -16.95 -20.42
N LEU A 239 -7.07 -17.88 -21.18
CA LEU A 239 -6.52 -19.20 -21.41
C LEU A 239 -5.93 -19.25 -22.84
N SER A 240 -4.64 -19.55 -22.97
CA SER A 240 -3.98 -19.72 -24.26
C SER A 240 -2.87 -20.73 -24.15
N ASN A 241 -2.84 -21.71 -25.05
CA ASN A 241 -1.78 -22.73 -25.17
C ASN A 241 -1.40 -23.44 -23.86
N GLY A 242 -2.39 -23.72 -22.99
CA GLY A 242 -2.16 -24.34 -21.67
C GLY A 242 -1.63 -23.40 -20.61
N GLN A 243 -1.56 -22.12 -20.90
CA GLN A 243 -1.23 -21.06 -19.96
C GLN A 243 -2.50 -20.34 -19.54
N VAL A 244 -2.62 -20.04 -18.26
CA VAL A 244 -3.69 -19.21 -17.72
C VAL A 244 -3.07 -17.92 -17.19
N LYS A 245 -3.37 -16.83 -17.84
CA LYS A 245 -2.95 -15.50 -17.41
C LYS A 245 -4.09 -14.85 -16.62
N VAL A 246 -3.76 -14.34 -15.44
CA VAL A 246 -4.68 -13.61 -14.56
C VAL A 246 -4.14 -12.22 -14.27
N ALA A 247 -5.00 -11.22 -14.26
CA ALA A 247 -4.66 -9.88 -13.84
C ALA A 247 -5.80 -9.31 -13.00
N GLY A 248 -5.45 -8.56 -11.96
CA GLY A 248 -6.41 -7.99 -11.03
C GLY A 248 -5.71 -7.21 -9.93
N TRP A 249 -6.42 -7.00 -8.84
CA TRP A 249 -5.89 -6.31 -7.66
C TRP A 249 -6.57 -6.84 -6.39
N HIS A 250 -5.85 -6.73 -5.26
CA HIS A 250 -6.33 -7.09 -3.93
C HIS A 250 -5.76 -6.09 -2.91
N ALA A 251 -6.60 -5.20 -2.40
CA ALA A 251 -6.24 -4.12 -1.49
C ALA A 251 -6.78 -4.39 -0.08
N THR A 252 -5.88 -4.44 0.89
CA THR A 252 -6.19 -4.54 2.32
C THR A 252 -5.00 -4.10 3.15
N ASP A 253 -5.22 -3.32 4.22
CA ASP A 253 -4.14 -2.94 5.15
C ASP A 253 -3.63 -4.12 5.99
N LEU A 254 -4.36 -5.24 6.03
CA LEU A 254 -3.87 -6.49 6.60
C LEU A 254 -2.64 -7.03 5.89
N SER A 255 -2.40 -6.67 4.62
CA SER A 255 -1.15 -6.96 3.90
C SER A 255 0.11 -6.47 4.61
N GLN A 256 0.00 -5.47 5.50
CA GLN A 256 1.11 -4.99 6.33
C GLN A 256 1.49 -5.99 7.44
N LEU A 257 0.57 -6.82 7.88
CA LEU A 257 0.77 -7.92 8.84
C LEU A 257 1.05 -9.24 8.14
N GLU A 258 0.58 -9.39 6.91
CA GLU A 258 0.57 -10.59 6.08
C GLU A 258 1.33 -10.32 4.76
N PRO A 259 2.67 -10.13 4.79
CA PRO A 259 3.40 -9.54 3.68
C PRO A 259 3.62 -10.46 2.48
N ASN A 260 3.22 -11.73 2.57
CA ASN A 260 3.42 -12.69 1.50
C ASN A 260 2.13 -12.82 0.68
N HIS A 261 2.18 -12.45 -0.59
CA HIS A 261 1.04 -12.52 -1.48
C HIS A 261 1.09 -13.77 -2.36
N TYR A 262 0.00 -14.54 -2.35
CA TYR A 262 -0.17 -15.78 -3.15
C TYR A 262 -1.37 -15.67 -4.06
N LEU A 263 -1.24 -16.25 -5.25
CA LEU A 263 -2.35 -16.55 -6.15
C LEU A 263 -2.54 -18.07 -6.18
N ILE A 264 -3.74 -18.52 -5.81
CA ILE A 264 -4.08 -19.92 -5.69
C ILE A 264 -5.24 -20.20 -6.64
N VAL A 265 -5.08 -21.14 -7.56
CA VAL A 265 -6.17 -21.61 -8.41
C VAL A 265 -6.86 -22.76 -7.69
N PHE A 266 -8.14 -22.59 -7.45
CA PHE A 266 -8.99 -23.55 -6.73
C PHE A 266 -10.10 -24.05 -7.64
N ASP A 267 -10.22 -25.38 -7.73
CA ASP A 267 -11.31 -26.06 -8.46
C ASP A 267 -12.51 -26.19 -7.52
N ASN A 268 -13.52 -25.37 -7.72
CA ASN A 268 -14.74 -25.38 -6.90
C ASN A 268 -15.58 -26.65 -7.10
N THR A 269 -15.41 -27.35 -8.23
CA THR A 269 -16.15 -28.58 -8.54
C THR A 269 -15.62 -29.78 -7.74
N THR A 270 -14.30 -29.83 -7.57
CA THR A 270 -13.66 -30.93 -6.82
C THR A 270 -13.31 -30.58 -5.39
N GLY A 271 -13.33 -29.28 -5.04
CA GLY A 271 -12.88 -28.77 -3.75
C GLY A 271 -11.37 -28.85 -3.55
N GLN A 272 -10.58 -28.80 -4.64
CA GLN A 272 -9.13 -28.99 -4.57
C GLN A 272 -8.36 -27.77 -5.08
N GLN A 273 -7.21 -27.50 -4.48
CA GLN A 273 -6.22 -26.60 -5.02
C GLN A 273 -5.57 -27.20 -6.26
N VAL A 274 -5.51 -26.45 -7.34
CA VAL A 274 -4.88 -26.87 -8.61
C VAL A 274 -3.47 -26.34 -8.73
N ALA A 275 -3.24 -25.10 -8.33
CA ALA A 275 -1.94 -24.45 -8.37
C ALA A 275 -1.84 -23.37 -7.29
N SER A 276 -0.62 -23.03 -6.89
CA SER A 276 -0.35 -21.92 -5.98
C SER A 276 1.01 -21.29 -6.30
N GLU A 277 1.05 -19.98 -6.38
CA GLU A 277 2.28 -19.24 -6.64
C GLU A 277 2.38 -18.02 -5.74
N LYS A 278 3.57 -17.78 -5.21
CA LYS A 278 3.91 -16.53 -4.51
C LYS A 278 4.26 -15.46 -5.53
N VAL A 279 3.56 -14.34 -5.50
CA VAL A 279 3.68 -13.30 -6.53
C VAL A 279 4.01 -11.94 -5.94
N GLY A 280 4.76 -11.13 -6.70
CA GLY A 280 4.99 -9.74 -6.37
C GLY A 280 3.81 -8.86 -6.78
N LEU A 281 3.63 -7.75 -6.05
CA LEU A 281 2.61 -6.76 -6.34
C LEU A 281 3.16 -5.63 -7.21
N GLN A 282 2.28 -4.97 -7.92
CA GLN A 282 2.56 -3.86 -8.81
C GLN A 282 1.83 -2.59 -8.33
N SER A 283 2.30 -1.44 -8.80
CA SER A 283 1.66 -0.15 -8.52
C SER A 283 0.21 -0.12 -9.03
N SER A 284 -0.68 0.49 -8.26
CA SER A 284 -2.11 0.55 -8.48
C SER A 284 -2.72 1.89 -8.03
N GLN A 285 -2.20 3.00 -8.55
CA GLN A 285 -2.67 4.33 -8.20
C GLN A 285 -4.16 4.54 -8.50
N ASP A 286 -4.68 3.88 -9.52
CA ASP A 286 -6.10 3.88 -9.86
C ASP A 286 -6.96 3.22 -8.76
N VAL A 287 -6.49 2.12 -8.16
CA VAL A 287 -7.16 1.50 -7.00
C VAL A 287 -7.10 2.43 -5.79
N LYS A 288 -5.95 3.07 -5.55
CA LYS A 288 -5.77 4.05 -4.47
C LYS A 288 -6.71 5.26 -4.61
N ASN A 289 -6.94 5.72 -5.82
CA ASN A 289 -7.85 6.84 -6.08
C ASN A 289 -9.31 6.51 -5.72
N VAL A 290 -9.70 5.25 -5.80
CA VAL A 290 -11.05 4.78 -5.45
C VAL A 290 -11.16 4.37 -3.97
N PHE A 291 -10.13 3.71 -3.44
CA PHE A 291 -10.08 3.17 -2.08
C PHE A 291 -8.98 3.86 -1.26
N GLY A 292 -9.03 5.19 -1.19
CA GLY A 292 -8.03 6.03 -0.52
C GLY A 292 -7.90 5.80 0.99
N ASP A 293 -8.91 5.17 1.61
CA ASP A 293 -8.93 4.75 3.01
C ASP A 293 -8.06 3.51 3.28
N ILE A 294 -7.77 2.69 2.26
CA ILE A 294 -6.82 1.58 2.35
C ILE A 294 -5.41 2.11 2.02
N GLN A 295 -4.50 2.11 3.00
CA GLN A 295 -3.16 2.69 2.84
C GLN A 295 -2.35 1.98 1.74
N THR A 296 -2.47 0.66 1.66
CA THR A 296 -1.72 -0.21 0.73
C THR A 296 -2.34 -0.33 -0.65
N ALA A 297 -3.44 0.36 -0.93
CA ALA A 297 -4.17 0.24 -2.21
C ALA A 297 -3.35 0.67 -3.44
N ASP A 298 -2.29 1.49 -3.27
CA ASP A 298 -1.36 1.90 -4.33
C ASP A 298 -0.37 0.81 -4.78
N HIS A 299 -0.29 -0.33 -4.05
CA HIS A 299 0.55 -1.49 -4.35
C HIS A 299 -0.24 -2.79 -4.19
N SER A 300 -1.36 -2.92 -4.91
CA SER A 300 -2.30 -4.02 -4.75
C SER A 300 -2.53 -4.84 -6.03
N ARG A 301 -1.95 -4.43 -7.19
CA ARG A 301 -2.13 -5.12 -8.45
C ARG A 301 -1.25 -6.35 -8.58
N PHE A 302 -1.81 -7.37 -9.24
CA PHE A 302 -1.10 -8.57 -9.67
C PHE A 302 -1.32 -8.82 -11.17
N ASN A 303 -0.33 -9.42 -11.81
CA ASN A 303 -0.40 -9.95 -13.17
C ASN A 303 0.52 -11.16 -13.22
N TYR A 304 -0.07 -12.35 -13.39
CA TYR A 304 0.67 -13.59 -13.35
C TYR A 304 0.19 -14.56 -14.44
N THR A 305 1.11 -15.42 -14.90
CA THR A 305 0.81 -16.49 -15.88
C THR A 305 1.19 -17.83 -15.30
N PHE A 306 0.19 -18.64 -15.01
CA PHE A 306 0.40 -20.06 -14.66
C PHE A 306 0.79 -20.82 -15.93
N ASN A 307 1.91 -21.56 -15.90
CA ASN A 307 2.45 -22.29 -17.03
C ASN A 307 3.26 -23.53 -16.63
N PRO A 308 2.82 -24.79 -16.92
CA PRO A 308 1.48 -25.11 -17.41
C PRO A 308 0.43 -25.08 -16.29
N LEU A 309 -0.83 -24.90 -16.66
CA LEU A 309 -1.95 -25.11 -15.76
C LEU A 309 -2.95 -26.08 -16.40
N HIS A 310 -3.14 -27.25 -15.77
CA HIS A 310 -4.06 -28.27 -16.24
C HIS A 310 -5.44 -28.04 -15.63
N LEU A 311 -6.35 -27.45 -16.42
CA LEU A 311 -7.74 -27.27 -16.06
C LEU A 311 -8.59 -28.39 -16.65
N ILE A 312 -9.66 -28.77 -15.96
CA ILE A 312 -10.65 -29.74 -16.43
C ILE A 312 -11.83 -28.96 -17.02
N PRO A 313 -12.13 -29.11 -18.32
CA PRO A 313 -13.26 -28.41 -18.94
C PRO A 313 -14.58 -28.79 -18.27
N GLY A 314 -15.44 -27.76 -18.09
CA GLY A 314 -16.71 -27.91 -17.40
C GLY A 314 -16.65 -27.73 -15.89
N HIS A 315 -15.44 -27.73 -15.29
CA HIS A 315 -15.28 -27.37 -13.89
C HIS A 315 -15.30 -25.84 -13.70
N ASN A 316 -15.76 -25.41 -12.55
CA ASN A 316 -15.76 -24.01 -12.13
C ASN A 316 -14.54 -23.73 -11.28
N TYR A 317 -13.86 -22.61 -11.53
CA TYR A 317 -12.62 -22.23 -10.86
C TYR A 317 -12.72 -20.89 -10.17
N SER A 318 -12.01 -20.76 -9.05
CA SER A 318 -11.74 -19.50 -8.37
C SER A 318 -10.24 -19.24 -8.32
N LEU A 319 -9.88 -17.95 -8.42
CA LEU A 319 -8.56 -17.45 -8.03
C LEU A 319 -8.68 -16.94 -6.59
N VAL A 320 -7.96 -17.58 -5.66
CA VAL A 320 -7.82 -17.05 -4.31
C VAL A 320 -6.60 -16.16 -4.30
N SER A 321 -6.82 -14.87 -4.08
CA SER A 321 -5.76 -13.92 -3.81
C SER A 321 -5.58 -13.83 -2.32
N ARG A 322 -4.42 -14.30 -1.80
CA ARG A 322 -4.13 -14.46 -0.38
C ARG A 322 -2.96 -13.59 0.04
N TYR A 323 -3.15 -12.76 1.04
CA TYR A 323 -2.06 -12.25 1.86
C TYR A 323 -1.84 -13.20 3.04
N SER A 324 -0.58 -13.45 3.44
CA SER A 324 -0.27 -14.36 4.53
C SER A 324 0.97 -13.95 5.32
N ALA A 325 0.96 -14.21 6.62
CA ALA A 325 2.13 -14.14 7.49
C ALA A 325 3.12 -15.28 7.22
N ASP A 326 2.66 -16.40 6.64
CA ASP A 326 3.50 -17.55 6.27
C ASP A 326 4.15 -17.33 4.90
N ALA A 327 5.48 -17.45 4.86
CA ALA A 327 6.29 -17.27 3.64
C ALA A 327 6.42 -18.57 2.81
N THR A 328 5.85 -19.69 3.26
CA THR A 328 6.05 -21.03 2.68
C THR A 328 4.79 -21.59 2.03
N GLY A 329 4.97 -22.52 1.09
CA GLY A 329 3.87 -23.22 0.43
C GLY A 329 2.88 -22.29 -0.26
N ASN A 330 1.62 -22.36 0.15
CA ASN A 330 0.54 -21.47 -0.29
C ASN A 330 0.10 -20.46 0.79
N GLY A 331 0.95 -20.26 1.81
CA GLY A 331 0.67 -19.34 2.91
C GLY A 331 -0.41 -19.81 3.90
N ASN A 332 -0.69 -21.12 3.98
CA ASN A 332 -1.83 -21.65 4.77
C ASN A 332 -1.53 -21.86 6.26
N ASN A 333 -0.23 -21.86 6.66
CA ASN A 333 0.17 -22.17 8.04
C ASN A 333 0.21 -20.93 8.96
N GLY A 334 -0.03 -19.74 8.43
CA GLY A 334 -0.08 -18.49 9.19
C GLY A 334 -1.43 -17.79 9.12
N ALA A 335 -1.56 -16.69 9.86
CA ALA A 335 -2.67 -15.78 9.65
C ALA A 335 -2.71 -15.33 8.20
N HIS A 336 -3.89 -15.32 7.59
CA HIS A 336 -4.04 -14.94 6.18
C HIS A 336 -5.40 -14.31 5.89
N THR A 337 -5.40 -13.42 4.91
CA THR A 337 -6.57 -12.74 4.38
C THR A 337 -6.77 -13.12 2.93
N ASP A 338 -7.92 -13.75 2.65
CA ASP A 338 -8.27 -14.26 1.34
C ASP A 338 -9.31 -13.38 0.64
N SER A 339 -9.17 -13.27 -0.67
CA SER A 339 -10.24 -12.82 -1.55
C SER A 339 -10.47 -13.86 -2.64
N TRP A 340 -11.71 -14.35 -2.73
CA TRP A 340 -12.14 -15.37 -3.68
C TRP A 340 -12.70 -14.70 -4.92
N LEU A 341 -12.01 -14.86 -6.06
CA LEU A 341 -12.31 -14.22 -7.32
C LEU A 341 -12.78 -15.26 -8.33
N ASN A 342 -13.91 -15.05 -8.95
CA ASN A 342 -14.48 -16.03 -9.89
C ASN A 342 -13.70 -16.02 -11.22
N MET A 343 -13.07 -17.14 -11.56
CA MET A 343 -12.42 -17.36 -12.86
C MET A 343 -13.39 -17.89 -13.91
N GLY A 344 -14.54 -18.40 -13.50
CA GLY A 344 -15.56 -18.99 -14.38
C GLY A 344 -15.30 -20.44 -14.72
N THR A 345 -15.97 -20.89 -15.78
CA THR A 345 -15.91 -22.25 -16.30
C THR A 345 -15.30 -22.24 -17.70
N PHE A 346 -14.30 -23.09 -17.94
CA PHE A 346 -13.65 -23.22 -19.26
C PHE A 346 -14.33 -24.39 -20.01
N GLN A 347 -15.25 -24.08 -20.90
CA GLN A 347 -15.98 -25.06 -21.74
C GLN A 347 -16.38 -24.46 -23.11
N GLN A 348 -15.63 -23.51 -23.59
CA GLN A 348 -15.95 -22.85 -24.86
C GLN A 348 -15.64 -23.78 -26.03
N SER A 349 -16.46 -23.67 -27.06
CA SER A 349 -16.30 -24.38 -28.31
C SER A 349 -16.75 -23.51 -29.46
N ALA A 350 -15.96 -23.45 -30.52
CA ALA A 350 -16.28 -22.79 -31.76
C ALA A 350 -15.81 -23.66 -32.95
N TYR A 351 -16.51 -23.57 -34.05
CA TYR A 351 -16.19 -24.34 -35.26
C TYR A 351 -16.68 -23.65 -36.52
N SER A 352 -16.14 -24.01 -37.66
CA SER A 352 -16.69 -23.72 -38.96
C SER A 352 -16.34 -24.84 -39.95
N ILE A 353 -17.26 -25.10 -40.88
CA ILE A 353 -16.96 -25.85 -42.07
C ILE A 353 -16.67 -24.84 -43.17
N ASP A 354 -15.46 -24.83 -43.65
CA ASP A 354 -15.01 -23.86 -44.64
C ASP A 354 -15.33 -24.34 -46.05
N ASN A 355 -15.27 -25.67 -46.29
CA ASN A 355 -15.53 -26.24 -47.61
C ASN A 355 -15.97 -27.70 -47.52
N VAL A 356 -16.92 -28.08 -48.36
CA VAL A 356 -17.37 -29.46 -48.59
C VAL A 356 -17.39 -29.73 -50.06
N VAL A 357 -16.63 -30.73 -50.51
CA VAL A 357 -16.56 -31.13 -51.93
C VAL A 357 -16.85 -32.61 -52.05
N GLN A 358 -17.83 -32.95 -52.87
CA GLN A 358 -18.09 -34.34 -53.22
C GLN A 358 -17.79 -34.55 -54.70
N ASN A 359 -16.89 -35.49 -55.01
CA ASN A 359 -16.59 -35.99 -56.33
C ASN A 359 -16.91 -37.49 -56.37
N ASP A 360 -17.96 -37.83 -57.08
CA ASP A 360 -18.53 -39.18 -57.07
C ASP A 360 -18.79 -39.70 -55.65
N ARG A 361 -18.04 -40.69 -55.24
CA ARG A 361 -18.12 -41.32 -53.91
C ARG A 361 -17.10 -40.77 -52.93
N HIS A 362 -16.31 -39.81 -53.30
CA HIS A 362 -15.30 -39.23 -52.45
C HIS A 362 -15.77 -37.88 -51.91
N LEU A 363 -15.94 -37.78 -50.59
CA LEU A 363 -16.35 -36.57 -49.86
C LEU A 363 -15.15 -35.99 -49.12
N THR A 364 -14.78 -34.75 -49.41
CA THR A 364 -13.74 -34.00 -48.70
C THR A 364 -14.40 -32.88 -47.89
N VAL A 365 -14.01 -32.76 -46.59
CA VAL A 365 -14.49 -31.75 -45.69
C VAL A 365 -13.30 -31.03 -45.08
N GLN A 366 -13.34 -29.70 -45.19
CA GLN A 366 -12.33 -28.78 -44.62
C GLN A 366 -13.00 -27.83 -43.65
N GLY A 367 -12.32 -27.50 -42.56
CA GLY A 367 -12.85 -26.60 -41.57
C GLY A 367 -11.92 -26.48 -40.36
N TRP A 368 -12.48 -26.05 -39.29
CA TRP A 368 -11.78 -25.97 -38.01
C TRP A 368 -12.72 -26.24 -36.81
N LEU A 369 -12.16 -26.77 -35.74
CA LEU A 369 -12.82 -26.99 -34.44
C LEU A 369 -11.88 -26.60 -33.31
N ALA A 370 -12.19 -25.53 -32.58
CA ALA A 370 -11.53 -25.12 -31.34
C ALA A 370 -12.45 -25.48 -30.15
N ASN A 371 -11.90 -26.14 -29.13
CA ASN A 371 -12.72 -26.64 -28.02
C ASN A 371 -11.86 -26.81 -26.77
N ASP A 372 -12.28 -26.22 -25.64
CA ASP A 372 -11.58 -26.33 -24.36
C ASP A 372 -11.47 -27.77 -23.87
N TYR A 373 -12.39 -28.65 -24.26
CA TYR A 373 -12.31 -30.09 -23.93
C TYR A 373 -11.05 -30.76 -24.52
N ALA A 374 -10.38 -30.19 -25.49
CA ALA A 374 -9.08 -30.65 -25.96
C ALA A 374 -7.98 -30.67 -24.86
N MET A 375 -8.18 -29.97 -23.74
CA MET A 375 -7.30 -30.05 -22.57
C MET A 375 -7.23 -31.47 -21.96
N THR A 376 -8.36 -32.16 -21.93
CA THR A 376 -8.48 -33.52 -21.33
C THR A 376 -8.78 -34.61 -22.34
N LYS A 377 -9.08 -34.25 -23.59
CA LYS A 377 -9.46 -35.12 -24.69
C LYS A 377 -8.54 -34.86 -25.89
N PRO A 378 -7.33 -35.47 -25.90
CA PRO A 378 -6.29 -35.09 -26.86
C PRO A 378 -6.49 -35.62 -28.28
N TYR A 379 -7.47 -36.49 -28.49
CA TYR A 379 -7.68 -37.11 -29.80
C TYR A 379 -8.87 -36.48 -30.50
N ALA A 380 -8.65 -35.96 -31.71
CA ALA A 380 -9.66 -35.33 -32.54
C ALA A 380 -10.08 -36.30 -33.67
N TYR A 381 -11.40 -36.41 -33.88
CA TYR A 381 -11.98 -37.23 -34.93
C TYR A 381 -13.05 -36.47 -35.72
N ALA A 382 -13.15 -36.82 -37.03
CA ALA A 382 -14.31 -36.57 -37.86
C ALA A 382 -15.02 -37.89 -38.10
N ILE A 383 -16.32 -37.96 -37.77
CA ILE A 383 -17.14 -39.16 -37.93
C ILE A 383 -18.27 -38.80 -38.87
N LEU A 384 -18.38 -39.53 -39.96
CA LEU A 384 -19.43 -39.29 -40.96
C LEU A 384 -20.57 -40.31 -40.77
N LEU A 385 -21.77 -39.76 -40.66
CA LEU A 385 -22.98 -40.57 -40.57
C LEU A 385 -23.88 -40.33 -41.79
N GLN A 386 -24.54 -41.40 -42.23
CA GLN A 386 -25.59 -41.36 -43.22
C GLN A 386 -26.87 -41.97 -42.61
N ASN A 387 -27.98 -41.21 -42.61
CA ASN A 387 -29.24 -41.64 -42.00
C ASN A 387 -29.07 -42.07 -40.52
N GLY A 388 -28.20 -41.41 -39.77
CA GLY A 388 -27.93 -41.71 -38.34
C GLY A 388 -26.99 -42.87 -38.07
N HIS A 389 -26.46 -43.54 -39.11
CA HIS A 389 -25.49 -44.65 -38.97
C HIS A 389 -24.10 -44.18 -39.39
N GLU A 390 -23.08 -44.53 -38.59
CA GLU A 390 -21.69 -44.21 -38.91
C GLU A 390 -21.27 -45.00 -40.16
N ILE A 391 -20.76 -44.28 -41.17
CA ILE A 391 -20.27 -44.85 -42.41
C ILE A 391 -18.76 -44.61 -42.59
N GLY A 392 -18.15 -43.78 -41.76
CA GLY A 392 -16.72 -43.56 -41.77
C GLY A 392 -16.24 -42.75 -40.59
N ARG A 393 -14.98 -43.01 -40.17
CA ARG A 393 -14.33 -42.28 -39.08
C ARG A 393 -12.88 -42.00 -39.46
N GLN A 394 -12.45 -40.76 -39.27
CA GLN A 394 -11.07 -40.35 -39.55
C GLN A 394 -10.50 -39.64 -38.33
N ARG A 395 -9.31 -40.05 -37.89
CA ARG A 395 -8.56 -39.30 -36.88
C ARG A 395 -8.00 -38.05 -37.54
N LEU A 396 -8.21 -36.91 -36.91
CA LEU A 396 -7.77 -35.62 -37.41
C LEU A 396 -6.38 -35.26 -36.88
N ASN A 397 -5.50 -34.90 -37.83
CA ASN A 397 -4.26 -34.17 -37.50
C ASN A 397 -4.54 -32.71 -37.67
N LEU A 398 -4.69 -32.01 -36.53
CA LEU A 398 -5.07 -30.59 -36.54
C LEU A 398 -3.92 -29.72 -37.04
N SER A 399 -4.24 -28.81 -37.96
CA SER A 399 -3.32 -27.86 -38.58
C SER A 399 -3.45 -26.46 -37.96
N GLU A 400 -2.47 -25.62 -38.20
CA GLU A 400 -2.44 -24.25 -37.72
C GLU A 400 -3.51 -23.39 -38.40
N ARG A 401 -4.19 -22.54 -37.59
CA ARG A 401 -5.22 -21.55 -37.96
C ARG A 401 -4.98 -20.27 -37.18
N ALA A 402 -4.06 -19.44 -37.67
CA ALA A 402 -3.75 -18.15 -37.06
C ALA A 402 -4.97 -17.20 -37.03
N ASP A 403 -5.86 -17.31 -38.00
CA ASP A 403 -7.12 -16.56 -38.07
C ASP A 403 -8.06 -16.95 -36.94
N VAL A 404 -8.19 -18.25 -36.64
CA VAL A 404 -9.00 -18.76 -35.53
C VAL A 404 -8.40 -18.38 -34.19
N ALA A 405 -7.06 -18.47 -34.05
CA ALA A 405 -6.38 -18.03 -32.85
C ALA A 405 -6.62 -16.54 -32.55
N LYS A 406 -6.67 -15.72 -33.59
CA LYS A 406 -6.96 -14.28 -33.46
C LYS A 406 -8.43 -14.02 -33.09
N ALA A 407 -9.36 -14.78 -33.66
CA ALA A 407 -10.80 -14.62 -33.41
C ALA A 407 -11.26 -15.21 -32.07
N TYR A 408 -10.63 -16.28 -31.62
CA TYR A 408 -11.00 -17.06 -30.41
C TYR A 408 -9.78 -17.34 -29.51
N PRO A 409 -9.03 -16.30 -29.08
CA PRO A 409 -7.81 -16.47 -28.30
C PRO A 409 -8.06 -17.11 -26.93
N GLN A 410 -9.30 -17.05 -26.42
CA GLN A 410 -9.74 -17.59 -25.15
C GLN A 410 -10.01 -19.11 -25.17
N ILE A 411 -10.08 -19.76 -26.36
CA ILE A 411 -10.31 -21.19 -26.46
C ILE A 411 -8.96 -21.92 -26.51
N TYR A 412 -8.86 -22.99 -25.70
CA TYR A 412 -7.64 -23.78 -25.62
C TYR A 412 -7.16 -24.25 -26.99
N ARG A 413 -5.89 -23.97 -27.33
CA ARG A 413 -5.24 -24.39 -28.58
C ARG A 413 -6.00 -24.04 -29.87
N SER A 414 -6.80 -22.96 -29.87
CA SER A 414 -7.51 -22.47 -31.06
C SER A 414 -6.60 -22.28 -32.28
N GLN A 415 -5.29 -22.00 -32.04
CA GLN A 415 -4.26 -21.96 -33.05
C GLN A 415 -4.10 -23.29 -33.84
N TYR A 416 -4.36 -24.43 -33.23
CA TYR A 416 -4.24 -25.74 -33.85
C TYR A 416 -5.61 -26.41 -33.94
N SER A 417 -6.51 -25.82 -34.72
CA SER A 417 -7.91 -26.22 -34.83
C SER A 417 -8.33 -26.66 -36.24
N GLY A 418 -7.51 -26.38 -37.25
CA GLY A 418 -7.84 -26.69 -38.64
C GLY A 418 -7.81 -28.17 -38.96
N PHE A 419 -8.68 -28.60 -39.83
CA PHE A 419 -8.67 -29.96 -40.36
C PHE A 419 -9.00 -29.99 -41.86
N ASN A 420 -8.49 -31.02 -42.53
CA ASN A 420 -8.85 -31.43 -43.89
C ASN A 420 -8.93 -32.96 -43.88
N THR A 421 -10.10 -33.50 -44.18
CA THR A 421 -10.34 -34.95 -44.13
C THR A 421 -11.24 -35.40 -45.24
N SER A 422 -11.19 -36.69 -45.60
CA SER A 422 -12.00 -37.25 -46.67
C SER A 422 -12.60 -38.62 -46.28
N PHE A 423 -13.70 -38.95 -46.91
CA PHE A 423 -14.45 -40.16 -46.72
C PHE A 423 -14.87 -40.79 -48.05
N ASP A 424 -14.87 -42.11 -48.12
CA ASP A 424 -15.43 -42.82 -49.27
C ASP A 424 -16.87 -43.22 -48.92
N LEU A 425 -17.83 -42.72 -49.71
CA LEU A 425 -19.24 -42.97 -49.51
C LEU A 425 -19.64 -44.35 -50.05
N PRO A 426 -20.47 -45.13 -49.35
CA PRO A 426 -20.94 -46.44 -49.83
C PRO A 426 -21.81 -46.30 -51.11
N THR A 427 -22.54 -45.19 -51.24
CA THR A 427 -23.37 -44.89 -52.40
C THR A 427 -23.24 -43.40 -52.80
N ILE A 428 -23.56 -43.06 -54.06
CA ILE A 428 -23.61 -41.65 -54.54
C ILE A 428 -24.94 -40.99 -54.07
N SER A 429 -25.23 -41.04 -52.78
CA SER A 429 -26.42 -40.46 -52.23
C SER A 429 -26.09 -39.30 -51.31
N THR A 430 -26.74 -38.15 -51.59
CA THR A 430 -26.60 -36.93 -50.77
C THR A 430 -27.60 -36.85 -49.64
N SER A 431 -28.39 -37.92 -49.39
CA SER A 431 -29.44 -37.89 -48.37
C SER A 431 -28.85 -37.94 -46.93
N ARG A 432 -29.10 -36.83 -46.18
CA ARG A 432 -28.90 -36.71 -44.73
C ARG A 432 -27.52 -37.17 -44.23
N LEU A 433 -26.46 -36.56 -44.79
CA LEU A 433 -25.10 -36.67 -44.25
C LEU A 433 -24.97 -35.80 -43.02
N GLN A 434 -24.41 -36.35 -41.95
CA GLN A 434 -24.02 -35.58 -40.75
C GLN A 434 -22.56 -35.84 -40.44
N LEU A 435 -21.86 -34.77 -40.09
CA LEU A 435 -20.48 -34.83 -39.61
C LEU A 435 -20.48 -34.62 -38.10
N VAL A 436 -19.83 -35.50 -37.35
CA VAL A 436 -19.54 -35.33 -35.93
C VAL A 436 -18.06 -34.99 -35.81
N LEU A 437 -17.75 -33.79 -35.36
CA LEU A 437 -16.42 -33.39 -34.92
C LEU A 437 -16.29 -33.73 -33.44
N ARG A 438 -15.36 -34.61 -33.08
CA ARG A 438 -15.22 -35.18 -31.74
C ARG A 438 -13.85 -34.91 -31.18
N PHE A 439 -13.77 -34.46 -29.92
CA PHE A 439 -12.61 -34.64 -29.06
C PHE A 439 -12.87 -35.77 -28.07
N THR A 440 -11.90 -36.69 -27.85
CA THR A 440 -12.04 -37.83 -26.95
C THR A 440 -10.73 -38.15 -26.21
N ASP A 441 -10.87 -38.81 -25.05
CA ASP A 441 -9.73 -39.33 -24.27
C ASP A 441 -9.22 -40.68 -24.77
N ASP A 442 -9.94 -41.34 -25.70
CA ASP A 442 -9.59 -42.64 -26.26
C ASP A 442 -8.93 -42.51 -27.64
N PRO A 443 -7.74 -43.11 -27.85
CA PRO A 443 -7.03 -43.12 -29.13
C PRO A 443 -7.80 -43.80 -30.28
N MET A 444 -8.84 -44.56 -30.01
CA MET A 444 -9.72 -45.20 -31.01
C MET A 444 -11.02 -44.40 -31.27
N GLY A 445 -11.23 -43.33 -30.52
CA GLY A 445 -12.37 -42.45 -30.71
C GLY A 445 -13.67 -42.91 -30.01
N ASN A 446 -13.66 -43.87 -29.08
CA ASN A 446 -14.85 -44.42 -28.44
C ASN A 446 -15.01 -44.07 -26.95
N GLY A 447 -14.04 -43.36 -26.36
CA GLY A 447 -14.06 -42.95 -24.94
C GLY A 447 -15.00 -41.81 -24.63
N ASN A 448 -14.76 -41.20 -23.45
CA ASN A 448 -15.49 -39.98 -23.12
C ASN A 448 -15.22 -38.90 -24.17
N SER A 449 -16.28 -38.31 -24.68
CA SER A 449 -16.17 -37.39 -25.81
C SER A 449 -16.88 -36.06 -25.59
N SER A 450 -16.45 -35.08 -26.36
CA SER A 450 -17.14 -33.81 -26.61
C SER A 450 -17.41 -33.74 -28.10
N ASP A 451 -18.67 -33.76 -28.49
CA ASP A 451 -19.11 -33.88 -29.87
C ASP A 451 -19.78 -32.62 -30.37
N LYS A 452 -19.47 -32.24 -31.61
CA LYS A 452 -20.18 -31.22 -32.35
C LYS A 452 -20.83 -31.86 -33.59
N TRP A 453 -22.16 -31.84 -33.64
CA TRP A 453 -22.97 -32.37 -34.72
C TRP A 453 -23.25 -31.30 -35.78
N ILE A 454 -23.04 -31.62 -37.05
CA ILE A 454 -23.14 -30.72 -38.19
C ILE A 454 -23.89 -31.47 -39.32
N ASN A 455 -24.90 -30.86 -39.88
CA ASN A 455 -25.55 -31.34 -41.09
C ASN A 455 -24.75 -30.85 -42.31
N LEU A 456 -24.35 -31.74 -43.21
CA LEU A 456 -23.63 -31.43 -44.42
C LEU A 456 -24.59 -31.21 -45.59
#